data_74b19be9b567dcfca2016943b8867448
#
_entry.id   74b19be9b567dcfca2016943b8867448
#
_cell.length_a   1.000
_cell.length_b   1.000
_cell.length_c   1.000
_cell.angle_alpha   90.00
_cell.angle_beta   90.00
_cell.angle_gamma   90.00
#
_symmetry.space_group_name_H-M   'P 1'
#
loop_
_entity.id
_entity.type
_entity.pdbx_description
1 polymer ?
#
loop_
_entity_poly.entity_id
_entity_poly.type
_entity_poly.pdbx_seq_one_letter_code
_entity_poly.pdbx_strand_id
1 'polypeptide(L)'
;YEILKLDLVSRTAIAKSFEGNYYTVPAGTEDIRILQTFQEKTVERTKIHFGDINVDEVISMFKKLQFHNHQNLGYVSLTQPLQKDYDTESTWIDIPEDVVRVYRSLLLPNGAGELVLNNHFEGLQNAIKNAAMMVTMTERDDINTGMSNNATVQGYMDSGSGESEGHEVVSLFIYDKYEGGLGYSEKIYELIPEVIDHAIQMVKGCSCEDGCPACVGDYTLSKKMVLWGLRSLKERLEAPEYVKKQVE
;
A
#
# COMPACT_ATOMS: atom_id res chain seq x y z
N TYR A 1 -17.90 -13.96 13.47
CA TYR A 1 -19.32 -13.58 13.56
C TYR A 1 -19.87 -13.27 12.18
N GLU A 2 -21.18 -13.49 11.98
CA GLU A 2 -21.93 -13.04 10.80
C GLU A 2 -22.78 -11.82 11.19
N ILE A 3 -22.65 -10.73 10.44
CA ILE A 3 -23.44 -9.52 10.65
C ILE A 3 -24.83 -9.71 10.05
N LEU A 4 -25.85 -9.67 10.87
CA LEU A 4 -27.27 -9.79 10.45
C LEU A 4 -27.86 -8.44 10.07
N LYS A 5 -27.46 -7.39 10.78
CA LYS A 5 -27.91 -6.01 10.52
C LYS A 5 -26.79 -5.05 10.89
N LEU A 6 -26.53 -4.10 10.00
CA LEU A 6 -25.66 -2.96 10.25
C LEU A 6 -26.50 -1.68 10.16
N ASP A 7 -26.53 -0.92 11.24
CA ASP A 7 -27.23 0.36 11.33
C ASP A 7 -26.18 1.45 11.55
N LEU A 8 -25.89 2.21 10.49
CA LEU A 8 -24.86 3.24 10.50
C LEU A 8 -25.30 4.49 11.28
N VAL A 9 -26.60 4.75 11.36
CA VAL A 9 -27.13 5.93 12.08
C VAL A 9 -27.02 5.73 13.58
N SER A 10 -27.46 4.57 14.08
CA SER A 10 -27.35 4.24 15.50
C SER A 10 -25.98 3.66 15.88
N ARG A 11 -25.06 3.50 14.91
CA ARG A 11 -23.74 2.87 15.08
C ARG A 11 -23.81 1.50 15.76
N THR A 12 -24.79 0.68 15.35
CA THR A 12 -25.07 -0.61 15.96
C THR A 12 -24.98 -1.72 14.91
N ALA A 13 -24.29 -2.81 15.26
CA ALA A 13 -24.25 -4.03 14.46
C ALA A 13 -24.87 -5.19 15.26
N ILE A 14 -25.82 -5.90 14.67
CA ILE A 14 -26.35 -7.14 15.21
C ILE A 14 -25.61 -8.30 14.55
N ALA A 15 -24.97 -9.12 15.35
CA ALA A 15 -24.16 -10.25 14.89
C ALA A 15 -24.56 -11.54 15.58
N LYS A 16 -24.34 -12.67 14.89
CA LYS A 16 -24.46 -14.02 15.48
C LYS A 16 -23.13 -14.78 15.34
N SER A 17 -22.96 -15.83 16.13
CA SER A 17 -21.84 -16.75 15.96
C SER A 17 -21.84 -17.35 14.56
N PHE A 18 -20.66 -17.51 13.98
CA PHE A 18 -20.45 -18.06 12.64
C PHE A 18 -19.41 -19.19 12.72
N GLU A 19 -19.80 -20.36 12.28
CA GLU A 19 -18.97 -21.59 12.27
C GLU A 19 -18.49 -21.95 10.86
N GLY A 20 -18.34 -20.97 9.99
CA GLY A 20 -17.83 -21.19 8.63
C GLY A 20 -16.30 -21.35 8.59
N ASN A 21 -15.80 -21.79 7.46
CA ASN A 21 -14.37 -22.02 7.22
C ASN A 21 -13.67 -20.86 6.50
N TYR A 22 -14.27 -19.66 6.48
CA TYR A 22 -13.72 -18.48 5.83
C TYR A 22 -13.89 -17.23 6.71
N TYR A 23 -13.10 -16.22 6.42
CA TYR A 23 -13.24 -14.85 6.92
C TYR A 23 -13.36 -13.88 5.77
N THR A 24 -13.71 -12.63 6.05
CA THR A 24 -13.89 -11.58 5.05
C THR A 24 -12.89 -10.46 5.26
N VAL A 25 -12.42 -9.90 4.15
CA VAL A 25 -11.57 -8.72 4.13
C VAL A 25 -12.28 -7.67 3.29
N PRO A 26 -12.41 -6.40 3.78
CA PRO A 26 -12.99 -5.33 2.98
C PRO A 26 -12.18 -5.09 1.72
N ALA A 27 -12.84 -4.69 0.65
CA ALA A 27 -12.23 -4.30 -0.60
C ALA A 27 -12.99 -3.10 -1.18
N GLY A 28 -12.24 -2.15 -1.69
CA GLY A 28 -12.76 -0.89 -2.19
C GLY A 28 -11.65 -0.04 -2.78
N THR A 29 -11.88 1.25 -2.83
CA THR A 29 -10.96 2.26 -3.31
C THR A 29 -10.62 3.24 -2.20
N GLU A 30 -9.42 3.79 -2.25
CA GLU A 30 -8.94 4.83 -1.37
C GLU A 30 -8.40 5.95 -2.24
N ASP A 31 -8.85 7.16 -1.97
CA ASP A 31 -8.34 8.39 -2.58
C ASP A 31 -7.70 9.26 -1.51
N ILE A 32 -6.45 9.70 -1.78
CA ILE A 32 -5.67 10.51 -0.85
C ILE A 32 -5.38 11.84 -1.51
N ARG A 33 -5.76 12.94 -0.83
CA ARG A 33 -5.53 14.32 -1.27
C ARG A 33 -4.68 15.06 -0.25
N ILE A 34 -3.59 15.67 -0.68
CA ILE A 34 -2.77 16.54 0.16
C ILE A 34 -3.54 17.84 0.40
N LEU A 35 -3.78 18.18 1.66
CA LEU A 35 -4.40 19.43 2.08
C LEU A 35 -3.34 20.50 2.35
N GLN A 36 -2.30 20.14 3.11
CA GLN A 36 -1.22 21.05 3.47
C GLN A 36 0.07 20.30 3.74
N THR A 37 1.18 20.84 3.25
CA THR A 37 2.53 20.36 3.59
C THR A 37 3.13 21.28 4.66
N PHE A 38 3.52 20.73 5.80
CA PHE A 38 4.13 21.45 6.91
C PHE A 38 5.64 21.45 6.83
N GLN A 39 6.21 20.29 6.50
CA GLN A 39 7.66 20.07 6.46
C GLN A 39 8.05 19.26 5.23
N GLU A 40 9.25 19.54 4.73
CA GLU A 40 9.89 18.81 3.65
C GLU A 40 11.38 18.61 3.97
N LYS A 41 11.91 17.43 3.68
CA LYS A 41 13.34 17.16 3.73
C LYS A 41 13.74 16.21 2.61
N THR A 42 15.02 16.20 2.28
CA THR A 42 15.58 15.20 1.37
C THR A 42 16.41 14.20 2.18
N VAL A 43 16.10 12.92 2.02
CA VAL A 43 16.87 11.82 2.60
C VAL A 43 17.45 11.02 1.45
N GLU A 44 18.79 11.01 1.36
CA GLU A 44 19.51 10.40 0.24
C GLU A 44 19.06 11.00 -1.11
N ARG A 45 18.31 10.27 -1.91
CA ARG A 45 17.79 10.72 -3.20
C ARG A 45 16.28 10.96 -3.23
N THR A 46 15.62 10.84 -2.09
CA THR A 46 14.17 10.80 -1.97
C THR A 46 13.68 12.01 -1.19
N LYS A 47 12.64 12.68 -1.68
CA LYS A 47 11.96 13.74 -0.94
C LYS A 47 10.93 13.12 0.00
N ILE A 48 10.92 13.63 1.21
CA ILE A 48 10.03 13.22 2.29
C ILE A 48 9.28 14.44 2.77
N HIS A 49 7.99 14.28 2.95
CA HIS A 49 7.09 15.35 3.36
C HIS A 49 6.30 14.94 4.61
N PHE A 50 5.85 15.94 5.36
CA PHE A 50 4.91 15.77 6.46
C PHE A 50 3.83 16.85 6.36
N GLY A 51 2.58 16.50 6.64
CA GLY A 51 1.47 17.44 6.60
C GLY A 51 0.11 16.77 6.72
N ASP A 52 -0.93 17.54 6.41
CA ASP A 52 -2.31 17.08 6.43
C ASP A 52 -2.74 16.53 5.07
N ILE A 53 -3.50 15.46 5.13
CA ILE A 53 -4.16 14.83 4.00
C ILE A 53 -5.65 14.62 4.29
N ASN A 54 -6.45 14.54 3.24
CA ASN A 54 -7.79 13.99 3.29
C ASN A 54 -7.78 12.57 2.71
N VAL A 55 -8.41 11.65 3.39
CA VAL A 55 -8.57 10.24 2.98
C VAL A 55 -10.05 9.95 2.74
N ASP A 56 -10.40 9.60 1.51
CA ASP A 56 -11.74 9.14 1.13
C ASP A 56 -11.67 7.63 0.83
N GLU A 57 -12.15 6.82 1.77
CA GLU A 57 -12.18 5.36 1.68
C GLU A 57 -13.59 4.89 1.34
N VAL A 58 -13.75 4.19 0.23
CA VAL A 58 -15.03 3.61 -0.22
C VAL A 58 -14.92 2.09 -0.27
N ILE A 59 -15.56 1.42 0.68
CA ILE A 59 -15.65 -0.05 0.71
C ILE A 59 -16.91 -0.45 -0.06
N SER A 60 -16.74 -1.02 -1.24
CA SER A 60 -17.84 -1.44 -2.13
C SER A 60 -18.10 -2.94 -2.13
N MET A 61 -17.16 -3.73 -1.64
CA MET A 61 -17.24 -5.18 -1.63
C MET A 61 -16.40 -5.77 -0.49
N PHE A 62 -16.50 -7.08 -0.31
CA PHE A 62 -15.58 -7.83 0.53
C PHE A 62 -15.11 -9.11 -0.17
N LYS A 63 -13.89 -9.48 0.09
CA LYS A 63 -13.22 -10.69 -0.37
C LYS A 63 -13.41 -11.78 0.68
N LYS A 64 -13.81 -12.98 0.29
CA LYS A 64 -13.87 -14.15 1.17
C LYS A 64 -12.58 -14.94 1.06
N LEU A 65 -11.92 -15.15 2.18
CA LEU A 65 -10.68 -15.91 2.28
C LEU A 65 -10.88 -17.13 3.18
N GLN A 66 -10.47 -18.29 2.68
CA GLN A 66 -10.53 -19.53 3.47
C GLN A 66 -9.53 -19.47 4.64
N PHE A 67 -9.93 -19.98 5.82
CA PHE A 67 -8.99 -20.16 6.91
C PHE A 67 -7.86 -21.11 6.51
N HIS A 68 -6.72 -20.99 7.12
CA HIS A 68 -5.51 -21.80 6.99
C HIS A 68 -4.68 -21.59 5.70
N ASN A 69 -5.28 -21.58 4.54
CA ASN A 69 -4.59 -21.43 3.26
C ASN A 69 -4.79 -20.08 2.57
N HIS A 70 -5.67 -19.23 3.12
CA HIS A 70 -6.03 -17.91 2.61
C HIS A 70 -6.50 -17.91 1.14
N GLN A 71 -6.99 -19.06 0.66
CA GLN A 71 -7.53 -19.17 -0.70
C GLN A 71 -8.69 -18.20 -0.90
N ASN A 72 -8.65 -17.46 -2.01
CA ASN A 72 -9.73 -16.57 -2.39
C ASN A 72 -10.95 -17.38 -2.87
N LEU A 73 -12.05 -17.24 -2.14
CA LEU A 73 -13.35 -17.89 -2.43
C LEU A 73 -14.29 -16.98 -3.24
N GLY A 74 -13.82 -15.78 -3.62
CA GLY A 74 -14.58 -14.83 -4.41
C GLY A 74 -14.84 -13.51 -3.69
N TYR A 75 -15.49 -12.61 -4.41
CA TYR A 75 -15.87 -11.28 -3.96
C TYR A 75 -17.40 -11.20 -3.84
N VAL A 76 -17.87 -10.43 -2.87
CA VAL A 76 -19.29 -10.11 -2.69
C VAL A 76 -19.43 -8.61 -2.60
N SER A 77 -20.21 -8.04 -3.52
CA SER A 77 -20.53 -6.60 -3.49
C SER A 77 -21.48 -6.27 -2.33
N LEU A 78 -21.23 -5.12 -1.70
CA LEU A 78 -22.17 -4.55 -0.74
C LEU A 78 -23.36 -3.96 -1.48
N THR A 79 -24.54 -4.09 -0.90
CA THR A 79 -25.75 -3.46 -1.43
C THR A 79 -25.65 -1.94 -1.43
N GLN A 80 -24.96 -1.40 -0.43
CA GLN A 80 -24.65 0.01 -0.29
C GLN A 80 -23.16 0.11 0.12
N PRO A 81 -22.33 0.85 -0.63
CA PRO A 81 -20.96 1.11 -0.24
C PRO A 81 -20.88 1.81 1.13
N LEU A 82 -19.84 1.49 1.87
CA LEU A 82 -19.50 2.21 3.11
C LEU A 82 -18.42 3.23 2.75
N GLN A 83 -18.66 4.48 3.09
CA GLN A 83 -17.73 5.57 2.85
C GLN A 83 -17.27 6.17 4.16
N LYS A 84 -15.97 6.43 4.25
CA LYS A 84 -15.34 7.14 5.34
C LYS A 84 -14.44 8.22 4.73
N ASP A 85 -14.76 9.47 4.99
CA ASP A 85 -14.02 10.65 4.56
C ASP A 85 -13.53 11.37 5.82
N TYR A 86 -12.22 11.61 5.94
CA TYR A 86 -11.63 12.25 7.10
C TYR A 86 -10.28 12.88 6.78
N ASP A 87 -9.96 13.94 7.51
CA ASP A 87 -8.66 14.61 7.47
C ASP A 87 -7.75 14.02 8.54
N THR A 88 -6.49 13.81 8.19
CA THR A 88 -5.50 13.25 9.13
C THR A 88 -4.07 13.68 8.77
N GLU A 89 -3.14 13.41 9.68
CA GLU A 89 -1.72 13.63 9.44
C GLU A 89 -1.08 12.48 8.67
N SER A 90 -0.13 12.83 7.81
CA SER A 90 0.63 11.88 7.00
C SER A 90 2.08 12.30 6.80
N THR A 91 2.94 11.30 6.74
CA THR A 91 4.25 11.39 6.10
C THR A 91 4.17 10.73 4.74
N TRP A 92 4.74 11.37 3.70
CA TRP A 92 4.82 10.72 2.39
C TRP A 92 6.19 10.82 1.76
N ILE A 93 6.48 9.80 0.96
CA ILE A 93 7.77 9.53 0.32
C ILE A 93 7.56 9.63 -1.18
N ASP A 94 8.25 10.54 -1.85
CA ASP A 94 8.23 10.61 -3.31
C ASP A 94 9.08 9.47 -3.88
N ILE A 95 8.45 8.58 -4.62
CA ILE A 95 9.13 7.44 -5.22
C ILE A 95 9.96 7.93 -6.42
N PRO A 96 11.26 7.60 -6.49
CA PRO A 96 12.09 7.99 -7.61
C PRO A 96 11.55 7.51 -8.96
N GLU A 97 11.59 8.36 -9.97
CA GLU A 97 11.01 8.11 -11.31
C GLU A 97 11.51 6.80 -11.95
N ASP A 98 12.78 6.46 -11.77
CA ASP A 98 13.35 5.22 -12.28
C ASP A 98 12.73 3.98 -11.63
N VAL A 99 12.34 4.04 -10.34
CA VAL A 99 11.61 2.98 -9.65
C VAL A 99 10.19 2.89 -10.19
N VAL A 100 9.51 4.03 -10.32
CA VAL A 100 8.15 4.10 -10.86
C VAL A 100 8.09 3.50 -12.26
N ARG A 101 9.00 3.89 -13.15
CA ARG A 101 9.07 3.39 -14.53
C ARG A 101 9.27 1.88 -14.57
N VAL A 102 10.19 1.34 -13.76
CA VAL A 102 10.45 -0.10 -13.70
C VAL A 102 9.22 -0.84 -13.19
N TYR A 103 8.60 -0.39 -12.09
CA TYR A 103 7.44 -1.06 -11.53
C TYR A 103 6.21 -1.03 -12.47
N ARG A 104 6.01 0.07 -13.20
CA ARG A 104 4.92 0.18 -14.18
C ARG A 104 5.13 -0.67 -15.43
N SER A 105 6.37 -1.00 -15.77
CA SER A 105 6.70 -1.82 -16.96
C SER A 105 6.89 -3.31 -16.66
N LEU A 106 6.89 -3.71 -15.39
CA LEU A 106 7.28 -5.06 -15.00
C LEU A 106 6.12 -6.05 -15.13
N LEU A 107 6.26 -6.97 -16.09
CA LEU A 107 5.40 -8.13 -16.24
C LEU A 107 6.06 -9.35 -15.61
N LEU A 108 5.38 -10.02 -14.69
CA LEU A 108 5.85 -11.24 -14.07
C LEU A 108 4.91 -12.41 -14.39
N PRO A 109 5.43 -13.65 -14.49
CA PRO A 109 4.57 -14.81 -14.69
C PRO A 109 3.68 -15.03 -13.45
N ASN A 110 2.38 -15.19 -13.67
CA ASN A 110 1.45 -15.65 -12.64
C ASN A 110 1.56 -17.17 -12.44
N GLY A 111 0.80 -17.73 -11.49
CA GLY A 111 0.78 -19.17 -11.22
C GLY A 111 0.32 -20.05 -12.40
N ALA A 112 -0.24 -19.47 -13.45
CA ALA A 112 -0.60 -20.13 -14.70
C ALA A 112 0.47 -19.96 -15.82
N GLY A 113 1.55 -19.23 -15.54
CA GLY A 113 2.61 -18.92 -16.48
C GLY A 113 2.31 -17.77 -17.45
N GLU A 114 1.20 -17.05 -17.25
CA GLU A 114 0.88 -15.85 -18.02
C GLU A 114 1.62 -14.63 -17.44
N LEU A 115 2.14 -13.75 -18.31
CA LEU A 115 2.76 -12.51 -17.88
C LEU A 115 1.69 -11.50 -17.49
N VAL A 116 1.69 -11.10 -16.23
CA VAL A 116 0.77 -10.12 -15.67
C VAL A 116 1.53 -8.97 -15.03
N LEU A 117 0.92 -7.78 -15.04
CA LEU A 117 1.42 -6.64 -14.26
C LEU A 117 1.24 -6.93 -12.78
N ASN A 118 2.34 -6.90 -12.03
CA ASN A 118 2.34 -7.05 -10.58
C ASN A 118 2.51 -5.69 -9.90
N ASN A 119 1.65 -5.42 -8.92
CA ASN A 119 1.69 -4.18 -8.17
C ASN A 119 2.76 -4.22 -7.06
N HIS A 120 4.03 -4.06 -7.44
CA HIS A 120 5.14 -4.02 -6.47
C HIS A 120 5.11 -2.80 -5.55
N PHE A 121 4.30 -1.79 -5.86
CA PHE A 121 4.04 -0.69 -4.94
C PHE A 121 3.34 -1.17 -3.66
N GLU A 122 2.44 -2.15 -3.74
CA GLU A 122 1.85 -2.79 -2.54
C GLU A 122 2.92 -3.45 -1.68
N GLY A 123 3.94 -4.04 -2.30
CA GLY A 123 5.07 -4.61 -1.58
C GLY A 123 5.90 -3.55 -0.84
N LEU A 124 6.14 -2.39 -1.45
CA LEU A 124 6.77 -1.25 -0.79
C LEU A 124 5.92 -0.75 0.38
N GLN A 125 4.62 -0.55 0.17
CA GLN A 125 3.69 -0.13 1.21
C GLN A 125 3.72 -1.08 2.41
N ASN A 126 3.60 -2.39 2.17
CA ASN A 126 3.60 -3.39 3.23
C ASN A 126 4.92 -3.39 4.01
N ALA A 127 6.05 -3.36 3.32
CA ALA A 127 7.37 -3.35 3.96
C ALA A 127 7.59 -2.08 4.79
N ILE A 128 7.27 -0.92 4.25
CA ILE A 128 7.38 0.37 4.95
C ILE A 128 6.40 0.45 6.12
N LYS A 129 5.14 0.03 5.95
CA LYS A 129 4.15 -0.01 7.04
C LYS A 129 4.65 -0.85 8.21
N ASN A 130 5.10 -2.08 7.94
CA ASN A 130 5.57 -2.98 8.99
C ASN A 130 6.80 -2.42 9.71
N ALA A 131 7.72 -1.79 8.97
CA ALA A 131 8.88 -1.14 9.57
C ALA A 131 8.49 0.09 10.40
N ALA A 132 7.58 0.92 9.91
CA ALA A 132 7.06 2.09 10.64
C ALA A 132 6.41 1.66 11.97
N MET A 133 5.58 0.62 11.95
CA MET A 133 4.97 0.06 13.16
C MET A 133 6.02 -0.41 14.18
N MET A 134 7.09 -1.05 13.73
CA MET A 134 8.18 -1.50 14.61
C MET A 134 8.92 -0.31 15.24
N VAL A 135 9.23 0.71 14.45
CA VAL A 135 10.00 1.88 14.90
C VAL A 135 9.19 2.76 15.84
N THR A 136 7.89 2.92 15.60
CA THR A 136 6.98 3.75 16.41
C THR A 136 6.27 2.98 17.52
N MET A 137 6.40 1.65 17.55
CA MET A 137 5.69 0.76 18.49
C MET A 137 4.16 0.94 18.43
N THR A 138 3.63 1.09 17.22
CA THR A 138 2.19 1.23 16.97
C THR A 138 1.56 -0.11 16.61
N GLU A 139 0.24 -0.21 16.78
CA GLU A 139 -0.54 -1.35 16.31
C GLU A 139 -0.90 -1.22 14.82
N ARG A 140 -1.31 -2.34 14.22
CA ARG A 140 -1.62 -2.40 12.78
C ARG A 140 -2.80 -1.50 12.37
N ASP A 141 -3.68 -1.21 13.32
CA ASP A 141 -4.87 -0.40 13.11
C ASP A 141 -4.66 1.09 13.42
N ASP A 142 -3.50 1.48 13.94
CA ASP A 142 -3.19 2.87 14.25
C ASP A 142 -2.76 3.66 13.01
N ILE A 143 -2.04 3.01 12.10
CA ILE A 143 -1.53 3.62 10.86
C ILE A 143 -1.94 2.83 9.62
N ASN A 144 -2.02 3.51 8.49
CA ASN A 144 -2.19 2.87 7.19
C ASN A 144 -1.20 3.45 6.18
N THR A 145 -1.15 2.81 5.00
CA THR A 145 -0.35 3.27 3.86
C THR A 145 -1.21 3.32 2.62
N GLY A 146 -1.01 4.33 1.81
CA GLY A 146 -1.65 4.48 0.52
C GLY A 146 -0.65 4.99 -0.53
N MET A 147 -1.09 5.00 -1.78
CA MET A 147 -0.32 5.57 -2.87
C MET A 147 -1.13 6.68 -3.54
N SER A 148 -0.45 7.66 -4.12
CA SER A 148 -1.11 8.58 -5.03
C SER A 148 -1.78 7.78 -6.17
N ASN A 149 -2.98 8.19 -6.60
CA ASN A 149 -3.84 7.43 -7.54
C ASN A 149 -3.18 6.99 -8.83
N ASN A 150 -2.11 7.65 -9.23
CA ASN A 150 -1.38 7.35 -10.44
C ASN A 150 -0.32 6.25 -10.29
N ALA A 151 -0.13 5.74 -9.09
CA ALA A 151 0.81 4.66 -8.81
C ALA A 151 0.16 3.27 -8.89
N THR A 152 -1.11 3.16 -8.62
CA THR A 152 -1.83 1.90 -8.72
C THR A 152 -2.02 1.53 -10.18
N VAL A 153 -1.18 0.64 -10.66
CA VAL A 153 -1.36 -0.04 -11.94
C VAL A 153 -2.43 -1.12 -11.77
N GLN A 154 -3.65 -0.70 -11.56
CA GLN A 154 -4.77 -1.51 -12.00
C GLN A 154 -4.99 -1.11 -13.46
N GLY A 155 -5.01 -2.09 -14.38
CA GLY A 155 -5.15 -1.93 -15.80
C GLY A 155 -6.35 -1.10 -16.29
N TYR A 156 -6.41 0.13 -15.85
CA TYR A 156 -7.26 1.16 -16.36
C TYR A 156 -6.43 1.96 -17.35
N MET A 157 -6.59 1.61 -18.62
CA MET A 157 -6.35 2.57 -19.69
C MET A 157 -7.41 3.65 -19.49
N ASP A 158 -7.05 4.75 -18.85
CA ASP A 158 -7.84 5.96 -18.92
C ASP A 158 -7.71 6.50 -20.35
N SER A 159 -8.74 6.17 -21.14
CA SER A 159 -8.96 6.74 -22.44
C SER A 159 -9.67 8.08 -22.23
N GLY A 160 -8.91 9.14 -22.08
CA GLY A 160 -9.54 10.43 -22.22
C GLY A 160 -8.84 11.62 -21.60
N SER A 161 -8.15 12.34 -22.47
CA SER A 161 -8.03 13.79 -22.47
C SER A 161 -7.13 14.47 -21.44
N GLY A 162 -6.06 15.01 -21.94
CA GLY A 162 -5.42 16.19 -21.40
C GLY A 162 -3.90 16.05 -21.27
N GLU A 163 -3.20 16.50 -22.30
CA GLU A 163 -1.77 16.81 -22.23
C GLU A 163 -1.52 17.75 -21.06
N SER A 164 -0.97 17.22 -19.98
CA SER A 164 -0.18 18.00 -19.04
C SER A 164 1.22 17.38 -19.02
N GLU A 165 2.18 18.04 -19.64
CA GLU A 165 3.60 17.82 -19.46
C GLU A 165 3.99 18.18 -18.01
N GLY A 166 3.47 17.48 -17.03
CA GLY A 166 3.91 17.51 -15.67
C GLY A 166 4.41 16.13 -15.31
N HIS A 167 5.66 15.98 -14.93
CA HIS A 167 6.16 14.75 -14.35
C HIS A 167 5.32 14.43 -13.11
N GLU A 168 4.46 13.45 -13.23
CA GLU A 168 3.54 13.06 -12.18
C GLU A 168 4.32 12.32 -11.10
N VAL A 169 4.47 12.97 -9.95
CA VAL A 169 5.17 12.40 -8.80
C VAL A 169 4.29 11.33 -8.16
N VAL A 170 4.82 10.13 -8.07
CA VAL A 170 4.18 9.02 -7.35
C VAL A 170 4.67 9.03 -5.93
N SER A 171 3.76 9.14 -4.96
CA SER A 171 4.09 9.22 -3.54
C SER A 171 3.46 8.06 -2.76
N LEU A 172 4.24 7.51 -1.82
CA LEU A 172 3.80 6.54 -0.82
C LEU A 172 3.48 7.29 0.47
N PHE A 173 2.22 7.23 0.89
CA PHE A 173 1.72 7.84 2.12
C PHE A 173 1.77 6.85 3.28
N ILE A 174 2.10 7.34 4.47
CA ILE A 174 1.98 6.65 5.74
C ILE A 174 1.21 7.61 6.65
N TYR A 175 0.01 7.23 7.06
CA TYR A 175 -0.90 8.15 7.74
C TYR A 175 -1.60 7.52 8.94
N ASP A 176 -2.02 8.37 9.86
CA ASP A 176 -2.77 7.98 11.04
C ASP A 176 -4.21 7.62 10.64
N LYS A 177 -4.77 6.52 11.14
CA LYS A 177 -6.14 6.08 10.82
C LYS A 177 -7.24 6.79 11.61
N TYR A 178 -6.90 7.85 12.31
CA TYR A 178 -7.79 8.63 13.15
C TYR A 178 -7.91 10.07 12.63
N GLU A 179 -9.13 10.57 12.62
CA GLU A 179 -9.41 11.96 12.28
C GLU A 179 -8.58 12.91 13.16
N GLY A 180 -7.90 13.86 12.53
CA GLY A 180 -7.01 14.81 13.19
C GLY A 180 -5.62 14.28 13.56
N GLY A 181 -5.32 12.99 13.26
CA GLY A 181 -4.03 12.38 13.57
C GLY A 181 -3.83 12.03 15.05
N LEU A 182 -2.79 11.26 15.34
CA LEU A 182 -2.34 10.90 16.70
C LEU A 182 -0.85 11.21 16.93
N GLY A 183 -0.20 11.86 15.94
CA GLY A 183 1.22 12.19 15.99
C GLY A 183 2.16 11.06 15.59
N TYR A 184 1.65 9.92 15.15
CA TYR A 184 2.51 8.85 14.64
C TYR A 184 3.18 9.23 13.32
N SER A 185 2.44 9.90 12.45
CA SER A 185 2.95 10.37 11.16
C SER A 185 4.10 11.37 11.32
N GLU A 186 4.01 12.30 12.28
CA GLU A 186 5.11 13.22 12.60
C GLU A 186 6.34 12.45 13.08
N LYS A 187 6.13 11.45 13.97
CA LYS A 187 7.22 10.61 14.48
C LYS A 187 7.87 9.78 13.38
N ILE A 188 7.07 9.25 12.45
CA ILE A 188 7.57 8.53 11.27
C ILE A 188 8.39 9.46 10.37
N TYR A 189 7.95 10.71 10.17
CA TYR A 189 8.73 11.71 9.43
C TYR A 189 10.11 11.91 10.03
N GLU A 190 10.21 12.08 11.36
CA GLU A 190 11.49 12.23 12.04
C GLU A 190 12.41 11.02 11.80
N LEU A 191 11.86 9.80 11.91
CA LEU A 191 12.58 8.53 11.90
C LEU A 191 12.57 7.81 10.53
N ILE A 192 12.23 8.51 9.44
CA ILE A 192 12.10 7.88 8.13
C ILE A 192 13.37 7.14 7.65
N PRO A 193 14.60 7.60 7.92
CA PRO A 193 15.80 6.84 7.57
C PRO A 193 15.84 5.46 8.24
N GLU A 194 15.50 5.40 9.53
CA GLU A 194 15.42 4.16 10.32
C GLU A 194 14.29 3.25 9.80
N VAL A 195 13.15 3.82 9.44
CA VAL A 195 12.03 3.06 8.85
C VAL A 195 12.45 2.38 7.56
N ILE A 196 13.11 3.11 6.64
CA ILE A 196 13.58 2.55 5.37
C ILE A 196 14.63 1.44 5.63
N ASP A 197 15.56 1.67 6.54
CA ASP A 197 16.59 0.68 6.87
C ASP A 197 16.00 -0.58 7.50
N HIS A 198 15.04 -0.45 8.40
CA HIS A 198 14.31 -1.59 8.98
C HIS A 198 13.51 -2.35 7.92
N ALA A 199 12.82 -1.66 6.99
CA ALA A 199 12.13 -2.30 5.89
C ALA A 199 13.07 -3.14 5.01
N ILE A 200 14.25 -2.60 4.67
CA ILE A 200 15.29 -3.31 3.91
C ILE A 200 15.76 -4.55 4.68
N GLN A 201 16.07 -4.41 5.97
CA GLN A 201 16.57 -5.51 6.81
C GLN A 201 15.51 -6.60 6.97
N MET A 202 14.26 -6.24 7.19
CA MET A 202 13.14 -7.16 7.35
C MET A 202 12.88 -7.97 6.08
N VAL A 203 12.80 -7.31 4.92
CA VAL A 203 12.61 -8.00 3.64
C VAL A 203 13.82 -8.89 3.33
N LYS A 204 15.05 -8.39 3.49
CA LYS A 204 16.28 -9.15 3.27
C LYS A 204 16.39 -10.36 4.19
N GLY A 205 16.06 -10.21 5.47
CA GLY A 205 16.20 -11.23 6.51
C GLY A 205 15.09 -12.29 6.52
N CYS A 206 14.00 -12.09 5.77
CA CYS A 206 12.93 -13.08 5.71
C CYS A 206 13.41 -14.38 5.08
N SER A 207 13.04 -15.52 5.67
CA SER A 207 13.45 -16.86 5.21
C SER A 207 12.75 -17.35 3.94
N CYS A 208 11.70 -16.64 3.48
CA CYS A 208 11.01 -16.99 2.24
C CYS A 208 11.93 -16.79 1.01
N GLU A 209 11.72 -17.58 -0.03
CA GLU A 209 12.52 -17.55 -1.25
C GLU A 209 12.13 -16.37 -2.16
N ASP A 210 10.84 -16.28 -2.54
CA ASP A 210 10.37 -15.33 -3.55
C ASP A 210 9.57 -14.15 -3.01
N GLY A 211 8.96 -14.30 -1.85
CA GLY A 211 8.09 -13.33 -1.17
C GLY A 211 7.04 -14.03 -0.33
N CYS A 212 6.51 -13.33 0.66
CA CYS A 212 5.44 -13.86 1.50
C CYS A 212 4.66 -12.71 2.16
N PRO A 213 3.46 -12.98 2.70
CA PRO A 213 2.64 -11.96 3.37
C PRO A 213 3.37 -11.21 4.49
N ALA A 214 4.32 -11.84 5.17
CA ALA A 214 5.05 -11.21 6.28
C ALA A 214 6.04 -10.14 5.82
N CYS A 215 6.72 -10.32 4.68
CA CYS A 215 7.75 -9.38 4.24
C CYS A 215 7.29 -8.43 3.14
N VAL A 216 6.52 -8.91 2.15
CA VAL A 216 6.09 -8.10 0.99
C VAL A 216 4.57 -8.00 0.85
N GLY A 217 3.80 -8.66 1.71
CA GLY A 217 2.34 -8.56 1.74
C GLY A 217 1.58 -9.66 1.00
N ASP A 218 2.16 -10.25 -0.04
CA ASP A 218 1.54 -11.31 -0.81
C ASP A 218 2.58 -12.28 -1.38
N TYR A 219 2.15 -13.52 -1.72
CA TYR A 219 3.00 -14.53 -2.37
C TYR A 219 3.24 -14.27 -3.86
N THR A 220 2.45 -13.39 -4.47
CA THR A 220 2.57 -13.03 -5.90
C THR A 220 3.59 -11.92 -6.14
N LEU A 221 4.05 -11.25 -5.08
CA LEU A 221 5.00 -10.14 -5.16
C LEU A 221 6.45 -10.64 -5.03
N SER A 222 7.31 -10.16 -5.92
CA SER A 222 8.73 -10.53 -5.90
C SER A 222 9.49 -9.83 -4.78
N LYS A 223 9.98 -10.61 -3.82
CA LYS A 223 10.88 -10.15 -2.75
C LYS A 223 12.10 -9.37 -3.30
N LYS A 224 12.68 -9.86 -4.40
CA LYS A 224 13.85 -9.23 -5.05
C LYS A 224 13.50 -7.84 -5.58
N MET A 225 12.31 -7.68 -6.17
CA MET A 225 11.86 -6.39 -6.70
C MET A 225 11.50 -5.41 -5.60
N VAL A 226 10.83 -5.86 -4.55
CA VAL A 226 10.52 -4.99 -3.40
C VAL A 226 11.81 -4.55 -2.71
N LEU A 227 12.76 -5.47 -2.50
CA LEU A 227 14.06 -5.12 -1.92
C LEU A 227 14.87 -4.15 -2.82
N TRP A 228 14.82 -4.34 -4.14
CA TRP A 228 15.43 -3.41 -5.09
C TRP A 228 14.79 -2.03 -4.98
N GLY A 229 13.47 -1.93 -4.95
CA GLY A 229 12.74 -0.67 -4.81
C GLY A 229 13.07 0.04 -3.49
N LEU A 230 13.05 -0.66 -2.35
CA LEU A 230 13.42 -0.10 -1.06
C LEU A 230 14.84 0.47 -1.05
N ARG A 231 15.81 -0.27 -1.61
CA ARG A 231 17.19 0.21 -1.73
C ARG A 231 17.32 1.39 -2.68
N SER A 232 16.52 1.39 -3.74
CA SER A 232 16.49 2.48 -4.72
C SER A 232 15.91 3.78 -4.17
N LEU A 233 15.28 3.78 -2.99
CA LEU A 233 14.96 5.02 -2.25
C LEU A 233 16.23 5.70 -1.71
N LYS A 234 17.28 4.95 -1.44
CA LYS A 234 18.54 5.44 -0.87
C LYS A 234 19.58 5.74 -1.94
N GLU A 235 19.78 4.86 -2.89
CA GLU A 235 20.81 4.95 -3.91
C GLU A 235 20.26 4.57 -5.30
N ARG A 236 20.84 5.11 -6.36
CA ARG A 236 20.44 4.76 -7.72
C ARG A 236 20.99 3.37 -8.07
N LEU A 237 20.09 2.41 -8.24
CA LEU A 237 20.44 1.04 -8.60
C LEU A 237 19.96 0.70 -10.00
N GLU A 238 20.75 -0.08 -10.73
CA GLU A 238 20.29 -0.69 -11.97
C GLU A 238 19.18 -1.68 -11.71
N ALA A 239 18.15 -1.69 -12.57
CA ALA A 239 17.11 -2.70 -12.51
C ALA A 239 17.69 -4.11 -12.68
N PRO A 240 17.15 -5.13 -12.00
CA PRO A 240 17.58 -6.51 -12.17
C PRO A 240 17.53 -6.97 -13.64
N GLU A 241 18.48 -7.82 -14.05
CA GLU A 241 18.65 -8.22 -15.46
C GLU A 241 17.40 -8.83 -16.10
N TYR A 242 16.57 -9.56 -15.33
CA TYR A 242 15.35 -10.14 -15.86
C TYR A 242 14.31 -9.09 -16.24
N VAL A 243 14.39 -7.89 -15.69
CA VAL A 243 13.55 -6.74 -16.08
C VAL A 243 14.05 -6.14 -17.39
N LYS A 244 15.38 -6.03 -17.57
CA LYS A 244 16.00 -5.48 -18.78
C LYS A 244 15.57 -6.25 -20.03
N LYS A 245 15.37 -7.58 -19.92
CA LYS A 245 14.94 -8.45 -21.04
C LYS A 245 13.47 -8.32 -21.45
N GLN A 246 12.67 -7.62 -20.64
CA GLN A 246 11.24 -7.40 -20.94
C GLN A 246 10.97 -6.02 -21.56
N VAL A 247 11.94 -5.11 -21.47
CA VAL A 247 11.81 -3.72 -21.95
C VAL A 247 12.53 -3.51 -23.30
N GLU A 248 13.31 -4.49 -23.75
CA GLU A 248 13.88 -4.57 -25.10
C GLU A 248 12.90 -5.30 -26.07
#